data_d14a9ef2b2251c4c7f42622c4294f55f
#
_entry.id   d14a9ef2b2251c4c7f42622c4294f55f
#
_cell.length_a   1.000
_cell.length_b   1.000
_cell.length_c   1.000
_cell.angle_alpha   90.00
_cell.angle_beta   90.00
_cell.angle_gamma   90.00
#
_symmetry.space_group_name_H-M   'P 1'
#
loop_
_entity.id
_entity.type
_entity.pdbx_description
1 polymer ?
#
loop_
_entity_poly.entity_id
_entity_poly.type
_entity_poly.pdbx_seq_one_letter_code
_entity_poly.pdbx_strand_id
1 'polypeptide(L)'
;IRDQVENNSVLLYMKGSPNQPQCGFSARTVQALMSCGHRFAYVDILSNPEIRTNLPLYGNWPTFPQLWVAGELIGGCDIVTEMQEKGELKLVIDEAVGDEKSTQD
;
A
#
# COMPACT_ATOMS: atom_id res chain seq x y z
N ILE A 1 9.79 -9.83 -2.51
CA ILE A 1 9.40 -8.41 -2.44
C ILE A 1 9.23 -7.82 -3.84
N ARG A 2 10.23 -7.95 -4.67
CA ARG A 2 10.19 -7.39 -6.02
C ARG A 2 8.99 -7.89 -6.83
N ASP A 3 8.75 -9.20 -6.80
CA ASP A 3 7.63 -9.78 -7.52
C ASP A 3 6.30 -9.29 -6.97
N GLN A 4 6.20 -9.13 -5.65
CA GLN A 4 4.99 -8.63 -5.02
C GLN A 4 4.67 -7.21 -5.47
N VAL A 5 5.65 -6.31 -5.46
CA VAL A 5 5.41 -4.91 -5.81
C VAL A 5 5.20 -4.71 -7.31
N GLU A 6 5.80 -5.57 -8.16
CA GLU A 6 5.63 -5.48 -9.60
C GLU A 6 4.31 -6.10 -10.08
N ASN A 7 3.80 -7.12 -9.37
CA ASN A 7 2.61 -7.85 -9.79
C ASN A 7 1.30 -7.29 -9.22
N ASN A 8 1.38 -6.29 -8.35
CA ASN A 8 0.19 -5.69 -7.75
C ASN A 8 0.20 -4.18 -7.97
N SER A 9 -0.84 -3.67 -8.60
CA SER A 9 -0.93 -2.24 -8.89
C SER A 9 -0.97 -1.39 -7.63
N VAL A 10 -1.65 -1.88 -6.59
CA VAL A 10 -1.73 -1.22 -5.28
C VAL A 10 -1.48 -2.27 -4.22
N LEU A 11 -0.38 -2.12 -3.48
CA LEU A 11 0.04 -3.09 -2.47
C LEU A 11 0.38 -2.38 -1.17
N LEU A 12 -0.24 -2.84 -0.09
CA LEU A 12 -0.01 -2.31 1.24
C LEU A 12 0.69 -3.36 2.11
N TYR A 13 1.87 -3.03 2.61
CA TYR A 13 2.53 -3.80 3.67
C TYR A 13 2.12 -3.20 5.00
N MET A 14 1.47 -4.00 5.84
CA MET A 14 0.87 -3.51 7.07
C MET A 14 1.01 -4.51 8.21
N LYS A 15 0.70 -4.07 9.41
CA LYS A 15 0.63 -4.94 10.59
C LYS A 15 -0.81 -5.41 10.74
N GLY A 16 -1.03 -6.71 10.54
CA GLY A 16 -2.35 -7.32 10.54
C GLY A 16 -2.97 -7.36 9.15
N SER A 17 -4.27 -7.23 9.08
CA SER A 17 -5.03 -7.25 7.83
C SER A 17 -5.98 -6.06 7.77
N PRO A 18 -6.53 -5.74 6.58
CA PRO A 18 -7.49 -4.63 6.47
C PRO A 18 -8.70 -4.76 7.39
N ASN A 19 -9.16 -5.99 7.65
CA ASN A 19 -10.29 -6.21 8.54
C ASN A 19 -9.90 -6.23 10.02
N GLN A 20 -8.62 -6.51 10.32
CA GLN A 20 -8.10 -6.57 11.69
C GLN A 20 -6.71 -5.95 11.76
N PRO A 21 -6.60 -4.62 11.60
CA PRO A 21 -5.31 -3.96 11.72
C PRO A 21 -4.78 -4.10 13.15
N GLN A 22 -3.47 -4.36 13.27
CA GLN A 22 -2.83 -4.54 14.57
C GLN A 22 -2.04 -3.30 15.00
N CYS A 23 -2.26 -2.18 14.34
CA CYS A 23 -1.53 -0.94 14.58
C CYS A 23 -2.40 0.22 14.11
N GLY A 24 -2.44 1.31 14.89
CA GLY A 24 -3.24 2.48 14.54
C GLY A 24 -2.82 3.14 13.23
N PHE A 25 -1.52 3.13 12.93
CA PHE A 25 -1.02 3.67 11.67
C PHE A 25 -1.49 2.83 10.47
N SER A 26 -1.46 1.49 10.62
CA SER A 26 -1.98 0.60 9.58
C SER A 26 -3.49 0.79 9.40
N ALA A 27 -4.23 0.96 10.48
CA ALA A 27 -5.67 1.19 10.42
C ALA A 27 -6.02 2.46 9.65
N ARG A 28 -5.31 3.56 9.92
CA ARG A 28 -5.54 4.82 9.21
C ARG A 28 -5.22 4.72 7.73
N THR A 29 -4.15 4.01 7.40
CA THR A 29 -3.74 3.82 6.01
C THR A 29 -4.79 3.02 5.25
N VAL A 30 -5.32 1.96 5.87
CA VAL A 30 -6.39 1.15 5.28
C VAL A 30 -7.64 2.01 5.03
N GLN A 31 -8.02 2.84 5.99
CA GLN A 31 -9.19 3.72 5.82
C GLN A 31 -9.02 4.69 4.66
N ALA A 32 -7.82 5.26 4.52
CA ALA A 32 -7.51 6.16 3.41
C ALA A 32 -7.63 5.43 2.07
N LEU A 33 -7.09 4.21 1.98
CA LEU A 33 -7.16 3.42 0.76
C LEU A 33 -8.60 3.00 0.43
N MET A 34 -9.37 2.60 1.42
CA MET A 34 -10.76 2.23 1.21
C MET A 34 -11.61 3.38 0.70
N SER A 35 -11.30 4.62 1.11
CA SER A 35 -12.00 5.79 0.64
C SER A 35 -11.83 6.05 -0.85
N CYS A 36 -10.80 5.47 -1.46
CA CYS A 36 -10.55 5.60 -2.90
C CYS A 36 -11.43 4.70 -3.75
N GLY A 37 -12.11 3.72 -3.15
CA GLY A 37 -13.08 2.87 -3.84
C GLY A 37 -12.50 1.78 -4.72
N HIS A 38 -11.20 1.52 -4.63
CA HIS A 38 -10.54 0.48 -5.41
C HIS A 38 -10.04 -0.66 -4.53
N ARG A 39 -9.91 -1.85 -5.11
CA ARG A 39 -9.30 -2.98 -4.45
C ARG A 39 -7.80 -2.76 -4.33
N PHE A 40 -7.22 -3.29 -3.28
CA PHE A 40 -5.78 -3.31 -3.10
C PHE A 40 -5.35 -4.63 -2.47
N ALA A 41 -4.12 -5.04 -2.79
CA ALA A 41 -3.53 -6.21 -2.16
C ALA A 41 -2.83 -5.79 -0.86
N TYR A 42 -2.66 -6.72 0.06
CA TYR A 42 -1.93 -6.44 1.28
C TYR A 42 -1.03 -7.62 1.68
N VAL A 43 -0.02 -7.32 2.46
CA VAL A 43 0.84 -8.32 3.09
C VAL A 43 0.92 -7.98 4.57
N ASP A 44 0.58 -8.97 5.41
CA ASP A 44 0.71 -8.83 6.87
C ASP A 44 2.16 -9.12 7.25
N ILE A 45 2.90 -8.10 7.64
CA ILE A 45 4.31 -8.25 7.99
C ILE A 45 4.51 -9.00 9.32
N LEU A 46 3.48 -9.09 10.16
CA LEU A 46 3.56 -9.85 11.40
C LEU A 46 3.60 -11.36 11.11
N SER A 47 3.00 -11.78 9.99
CA SER A 47 3.01 -13.18 9.54
C SER A 47 4.14 -13.48 8.57
N ASN A 48 4.94 -12.47 8.19
CA ASN A 48 5.99 -12.58 7.20
C ASN A 48 7.28 -11.90 7.72
N PRO A 49 7.98 -12.51 8.69
CA PRO A 49 9.13 -11.87 9.32
C PRO A 49 10.28 -11.56 8.36
N GLU A 50 10.44 -12.33 7.29
CA GLU A 50 11.47 -12.05 6.29
C GLU A 50 11.19 -10.73 5.57
N ILE A 51 9.93 -10.47 5.24
CA ILE A 51 9.52 -9.23 4.59
C ILE A 51 9.70 -8.07 5.56
N ARG A 52 9.31 -8.25 6.82
CA ARG A 52 9.47 -7.22 7.86
C ARG A 52 10.93 -6.79 8.00
N THR A 53 11.85 -7.74 7.88
CA THR A 53 13.28 -7.47 8.00
C THR A 53 13.85 -6.84 6.73
N ASN A 54 13.46 -7.34 5.56
CA ASN A 54 14.12 -7.01 4.29
C ASN A 54 13.48 -5.86 3.53
N LEU A 55 12.17 -5.65 3.67
CA LEU A 55 11.48 -4.60 2.92
C LEU A 55 11.99 -3.18 3.23
N PRO A 56 12.30 -2.84 4.49
CA PRO A 56 12.90 -1.52 4.77
C PRO A 56 14.19 -1.26 4.01
N LEU A 57 14.99 -2.30 3.80
CA LEU A 57 16.22 -2.20 3.03
C LEU A 57 15.94 -2.05 1.53
N TYR A 58 14.98 -2.80 1.01
CA TYR A 58 14.60 -2.76 -0.39
C TYR A 58 14.09 -1.37 -0.81
N GLY A 59 13.21 -0.80 0.00
CA GLY A 59 12.59 0.50 -0.29
C GLY A 59 13.31 1.69 0.33
N ASN A 60 14.35 1.44 1.11
CA ASN A 60 15.02 2.49 1.89
C ASN A 60 14.02 3.26 2.76
N TRP A 61 13.11 2.54 3.40
CA TRP A 61 12.05 3.11 4.24
C TRP A 61 11.93 2.28 5.51
N PRO A 62 12.22 2.85 6.69
CA PRO A 62 12.44 2.05 7.91
C PRO A 62 11.18 1.57 8.62
N THR A 63 10.01 2.10 8.30
CA THR A 63 8.80 1.86 9.09
C THR A 63 7.66 1.27 8.26
N PHE A 64 6.65 0.75 8.96
CA PHE A 64 5.40 0.27 8.38
C PHE A 64 4.23 1.05 8.97
N PRO A 65 3.11 1.22 8.25
CA PRO A 65 2.82 0.61 6.95
C PRO A 65 3.61 1.25 5.80
N GLN A 66 3.68 0.52 4.68
CA GLN A 66 4.27 1.03 3.43
C GLN A 66 3.30 0.80 2.28
N LEU A 67 2.95 1.86 1.57
CA LEU A 67 2.11 1.75 0.39
C LEU A 67 2.97 1.80 -0.87
N TRP A 68 2.79 0.81 -1.73
CA TRP A 68 3.46 0.71 -3.04
C TRP A 68 2.40 0.76 -4.14
N VAL A 69 2.58 1.64 -5.10
CA VAL A 69 1.67 1.78 -6.25
C VAL A 69 2.49 1.70 -7.53
N ALA A 70 2.08 0.80 -8.42
CA ALA A 70 2.76 0.56 -9.71
C ALA A 70 4.25 0.30 -9.52
N GLY A 71 4.63 -0.43 -8.46
CA GLY A 71 6.02 -0.78 -8.18
C GLY A 71 6.84 0.31 -7.50
N GLU A 72 6.23 1.44 -7.19
CA GLU A 72 6.93 2.56 -6.55
C GLU A 72 6.43 2.78 -5.13
N LEU A 73 7.37 3.02 -4.20
CA LEU A 73 7.02 3.33 -2.82
C LEU A 73 6.41 4.73 -2.74
N ILE A 74 5.18 4.80 -2.27
CA ILE A 74 4.50 6.08 -2.05
C ILE A 74 4.88 6.64 -0.67
N GLY A 75 4.81 5.81 0.36
CA GLY A 75 5.15 6.23 1.72
C GLY A 75 4.39 5.47 2.78
N GLY A 76 4.43 6.00 4.00
CA GLY A 76 3.74 5.46 5.15
C GLY A 76 2.44 6.19 5.47
N CYS A 77 1.94 6.00 6.70
CA CYS A 77 0.66 6.54 7.14
C CYS A 77 0.52 8.05 6.93
N ASP A 78 1.53 8.82 7.33
CA ASP A 78 1.43 10.28 7.26
C ASP A 78 1.31 10.78 5.83
N ILE A 79 2.11 10.21 4.93
CA ILE A 79 2.11 10.60 3.51
C ILE A 79 0.79 10.19 2.85
N VAL A 80 0.36 8.95 3.10
CA VAL A 80 -0.90 8.43 2.52
C VAL A 80 -2.09 9.25 3.01
N THR A 81 -2.15 9.57 4.29
CA THR A 81 -3.23 10.36 4.87
C THR A 81 -3.26 11.77 4.28
N GLU A 82 -2.10 12.41 4.15
CA GLU A 82 -1.99 13.72 3.54
C GLU A 82 -2.46 13.72 2.09
N MET A 83 -2.03 12.72 1.32
CA MET A 83 -2.46 12.58 -0.08
C MET A 83 -3.97 12.37 -0.18
N GLN A 84 -4.55 11.60 0.73
CA GLN A 84 -5.99 11.37 0.76
C GLN A 84 -6.74 12.68 1.04
N GLU A 85 -6.28 13.47 1.99
CA GLU A 85 -6.90 14.75 2.33
C GLU A 85 -6.86 15.75 1.17
N LYS A 86 -5.81 15.71 0.37
CA LYS A 86 -5.64 16.58 -0.80
C LYS A 86 -6.29 16.04 -2.08
N GLY A 87 -6.88 14.83 -2.02
CA GLY A 87 -7.45 14.18 -3.20
C GLY A 87 -6.44 13.60 -4.15
N GLU A 88 -5.16 13.61 -3.82
CA GLU A 88 -4.07 13.12 -4.66
C GLU A 88 -3.99 11.59 -4.68
N LEU A 89 -4.32 10.95 -3.56
CA LEU A 89 -4.22 9.49 -3.45
C LEU A 89 -5.14 8.79 -4.46
N LYS A 90 -6.36 9.25 -4.57
CA LYS A 90 -7.32 8.68 -5.53
C LYS A 90 -6.82 8.81 -6.96
N LEU A 91 -6.22 9.93 -7.31
CA LEU A 91 -5.69 10.16 -8.66
C LEU A 91 -4.57 9.16 -8.99
N VAL A 92 -3.65 8.95 -8.05
CA VAL A 92 -2.55 8.02 -8.23
C VAL A 92 -3.06 6.59 -8.40
N ILE A 93 -4.01 6.19 -7.57
CA ILE A 93 -4.59 4.85 -7.61
C ILE A 93 -5.43 4.65 -8.87
N ASP A 94 -6.25 5.62 -9.24
CA ASP A 94 -7.08 5.56 -10.45
C ASP A 94 -6.20 5.36 -11.68
N GLU A 95 -5.08 6.06 -11.76
CA GLU A 95 -4.13 5.93 -12.87
C GLU A 95 -3.54 4.51 -12.94
N ALA A 96 -3.10 3.98 -11.81
CA ALA A 96 -2.51 2.65 -11.74
C ALA A 96 -3.54 1.56 -12.08
N VAL A 97 -4.76 1.66 -11.54
CA VAL A 97 -5.83 0.70 -11.78
C VAL A 97 -6.40 0.85 -13.20
N GLY A 98 -6.42 2.07 -13.71
CA GLY A 98 -6.85 2.33 -15.08
C GLY A 98 -6.01 1.59 -16.11
N ASP A 99 -4.70 1.57 -15.93
CA ASP A 99 -3.79 0.79 -16.77
C ASP A 99 -4.10 -0.70 -16.70
N GLU A 100 -4.38 -1.21 -15.51
CA GLU A 100 -4.75 -2.60 -15.30
C GLU A 100 -6.07 -2.93 -16.02
N LYS A 101 -7.07 -2.06 -15.95
CA LYS A 101 -8.33 -2.24 -16.65
C LYS A 101 -8.15 -2.25 -18.16
N SER A 102 -7.27 -1.40 -18.67
CA SER A 102 -6.99 -1.32 -20.10
C SER A 102 -6.45 -2.64 -20.64
N THR A 103 -5.71 -3.38 -19.86
CA THR A 103 -5.15 -4.67 -20.28
C THR A 103 -6.17 -5.80 -20.24
N GLN A 104 -7.27 -5.64 -19.52
CA GLN A 104 -8.32 -6.65 -19.41
C GLN A 104 -9.36 -6.56 -20.51
N ASP A 105 -9.48 -5.42 -21.11
CA ASP A 105 -10.41 -5.19 -22.20
C ASP A 105 -9.79 -5.55 -23.54
#